data_70b444ec891449c1df322939bd411a5a
#
_entry.id   70b444ec891449c1df322939bd411a5a
#
_cell.length_a   1.000
_cell.length_b   1.000
_cell.length_c   1.000
_cell.angle_alpha   90.00
_cell.angle_beta   90.00
_cell.angle_gamma   90.00
#
_symmetry.space_group_name_H-M   'P 1'
#
loop_
_entity.id
_entity.type
_entity.pdbx_description
1 polymer ?
#
loop_
_entity_poly.entity_id
_entity_poly.type
_entity_poly.pdbx_seq_one_letter_code
_entity_poly.pdbx_strand_id
1 'polypeptide(L)'
;MKYRQSLICYAQKNGVAKASRKYNCPRSTIYFWMSRYDGTMESLKDRSKRPHHHPNEHTEEEIKLIRDMQRRNPQIGLIDLWCKLRNRGYTRRPESLYRVLKRLHELPEKPKKKPYKPKPYEKMLYPGQRIQIDVKVVPRSCCPNGERYYQYTALDEYSRLRYLGAYQEQSTYSSADFLKKAVAYFRNHGFTVECVQTDNGFEFTNRFSPTSRNLISLFEKTAADLNICHKLIRPYTPRHNGKVERSHREDQKRFYSTHRFYSFAEALSQNSLTS
;
A
#
# COMPACT_ATOMS: atom_id res chain seq x y z
N MET A 1 -36.77 -2.69 -19.90
CA MET A 1 -38.18 -2.30 -19.86
C MET A 1 -38.79 -2.12 -21.25
N LYS A 2 -38.27 -1.27 -22.14
CA LYS A 2 -38.79 -1.08 -23.53
C LYS A 2 -38.95 -2.40 -24.32
N TYR A 3 -38.01 -3.34 -24.21
CA TYR A 3 -38.11 -4.67 -24.82
C TYR A 3 -39.36 -5.44 -24.32
N ARG A 4 -39.61 -5.48 -22.99
CA ARG A 4 -40.78 -6.17 -22.41
C ARG A 4 -42.08 -5.55 -22.84
N GLN A 5 -42.17 -4.23 -22.92
CA GLN A 5 -43.32 -3.52 -23.42
C GLN A 5 -43.62 -3.86 -24.91
N SER A 6 -42.57 -3.78 -25.77
CA SER A 6 -42.68 -4.14 -27.17
C SER A 6 -43.15 -5.60 -27.37
N LEU A 7 -42.61 -6.53 -26.57
CA LEU A 7 -43.01 -7.94 -26.52
C LEU A 7 -44.51 -8.10 -26.19
N ILE A 8 -44.99 -7.41 -25.14
CA ILE A 8 -46.39 -7.49 -24.69
C ILE A 8 -47.31 -6.88 -25.74
N CYS A 9 -47.03 -5.68 -26.23
CA CYS A 9 -47.83 -5.04 -27.27
C CYS A 9 -47.94 -5.88 -28.54
N TYR A 10 -46.83 -6.53 -28.94
CA TYR A 10 -46.83 -7.43 -30.09
C TYR A 10 -47.65 -8.71 -29.79
N ALA A 11 -47.56 -9.27 -28.58
CA ALA A 11 -48.29 -10.45 -28.16
C ALA A 11 -49.80 -10.20 -28.12
N GLN A 12 -50.22 -9.02 -27.65
CA GLN A 12 -51.63 -8.60 -27.64
C GLN A 12 -52.23 -8.46 -29.04
N LYS A 13 -51.44 -7.95 -30.01
CA LYS A 13 -51.90 -7.76 -31.40
C LYS A 13 -51.87 -9.03 -32.24
N ASN A 14 -50.86 -9.88 -32.07
CA ASN A 14 -50.57 -10.99 -33.00
C ASN A 14 -50.66 -12.39 -32.33
N GLY A 15 -50.94 -12.42 -31.05
CA GLY A 15 -50.99 -13.63 -30.26
C GLY A 15 -49.62 -14.07 -29.70
N VAL A 16 -49.68 -14.74 -28.54
CA VAL A 16 -48.49 -15.15 -27.77
C VAL A 16 -47.57 -16.12 -28.54
N ALA A 17 -48.15 -17.01 -29.37
CA ALA A 17 -47.40 -17.98 -30.16
C ALA A 17 -46.50 -17.29 -31.22
N LYS A 18 -47.00 -16.25 -31.89
CA LYS A 18 -46.21 -15.47 -32.86
C LYS A 18 -45.18 -14.59 -32.15
N ALA A 19 -45.52 -14.01 -31.00
CA ALA A 19 -44.60 -13.24 -30.18
C ALA A 19 -43.42 -14.10 -29.66
N SER A 20 -43.70 -15.31 -29.21
CA SER A 20 -42.67 -16.26 -28.76
C SER A 20 -41.64 -16.54 -29.85
N ARG A 21 -42.07 -16.78 -31.08
CA ARG A 21 -41.13 -17.01 -32.21
C ARG A 21 -40.36 -15.74 -32.57
N LYS A 22 -41.03 -14.59 -32.68
CA LYS A 22 -40.41 -13.32 -33.08
C LYS A 22 -39.34 -12.83 -32.09
N TYR A 23 -39.61 -12.94 -30.79
CA TYR A 23 -38.77 -12.43 -29.74
C TYR A 23 -37.87 -13.49 -29.09
N ASN A 24 -37.92 -14.74 -29.60
CA ASN A 24 -37.22 -15.90 -29.05
C ASN A 24 -37.40 -16.00 -27.51
N CYS A 25 -38.65 -15.88 -27.06
CA CYS A 25 -38.97 -15.83 -25.64
C CYS A 25 -40.03 -16.93 -25.32
N PRO A 26 -39.83 -17.71 -24.25
CA PRO A 26 -40.83 -18.74 -23.84
C PRO A 26 -42.20 -18.15 -23.62
N ARG A 27 -43.24 -18.89 -24.03
CA ARG A 27 -44.65 -18.46 -23.86
C ARG A 27 -45.00 -18.18 -22.40
N SER A 28 -44.48 -18.99 -21.47
CA SER A 28 -44.66 -18.80 -20.02
C SER A 28 -44.17 -17.44 -19.55
N THR A 29 -43.01 -17.01 -20.05
CA THR A 29 -42.42 -15.69 -19.72
C THR A 29 -43.28 -14.56 -20.28
N ILE A 30 -43.85 -14.73 -21.48
CA ILE A 30 -44.77 -13.74 -22.07
C ILE A 30 -46.02 -13.60 -21.24
N TYR A 31 -46.66 -14.71 -20.86
CA TYR A 31 -47.86 -14.70 -19.98
C TYR A 31 -47.52 -14.07 -18.61
N PHE A 32 -46.37 -14.40 -18.03
CA PHE A 32 -45.92 -13.80 -16.79
C PHE A 32 -45.77 -12.27 -16.87
N TRP A 33 -45.23 -11.74 -17.97
CA TRP A 33 -45.13 -10.31 -18.16
C TRP A 33 -46.50 -9.66 -18.48
N MET A 34 -47.35 -10.34 -19.23
CA MET A 34 -48.68 -9.86 -19.52
C MET A 34 -49.54 -9.75 -18.26
N SER A 35 -49.50 -10.72 -17.35
CA SER A 35 -50.24 -10.68 -16.07
C SER A 35 -49.75 -9.58 -15.12
N ARG A 36 -48.53 -9.10 -15.30
CA ARG A 36 -47.93 -8.02 -14.48
C ARG A 36 -48.13 -6.63 -15.08
N TYR A 37 -48.44 -6.57 -16.36
CA TYR A 37 -48.47 -5.30 -17.09
C TYR A 37 -49.81 -4.59 -16.82
N ASP A 38 -49.70 -3.42 -16.16
CA ASP A 38 -50.82 -2.52 -15.83
C ASP A 38 -50.93 -1.31 -16.76
N GLY A 39 -50.17 -1.30 -17.88
CA GLY A 39 -50.07 -0.15 -18.79
C GLY A 39 -48.89 0.75 -18.52
N THR A 40 -48.24 0.64 -17.35
CA THR A 40 -47.08 1.47 -16.99
C THR A 40 -45.74 0.76 -17.23
N MET A 41 -44.70 1.55 -17.51
CA MET A 41 -43.33 1.01 -17.63
C MET A 41 -42.80 0.50 -16.29
N GLU A 42 -43.31 0.99 -15.19
CA GLU A 42 -42.88 0.62 -13.85
C GLU A 42 -43.27 -0.80 -13.47
N SER A 43 -44.45 -1.26 -13.90
CA SER A 43 -44.90 -2.63 -13.69
C SER A 43 -43.97 -3.68 -14.31
N LEU A 44 -43.18 -3.28 -15.32
CA LEU A 44 -42.20 -4.13 -16.02
C LEU A 44 -40.81 -4.12 -15.40
N LYS A 45 -40.57 -3.39 -14.30
CA LYS A 45 -39.30 -3.45 -13.55
C LYS A 45 -39.14 -4.80 -12.88
N ASP A 46 -37.89 -5.24 -12.77
CA ASP A 46 -37.60 -6.42 -11.96
C ASP A 46 -37.86 -6.13 -10.49
N ARG A 47 -38.62 -7.01 -9.84
CA ARG A 47 -38.84 -6.93 -8.39
C ARG A 47 -37.62 -7.47 -7.68
N SER A 48 -37.29 -6.90 -6.51
CA SER A 48 -36.27 -7.43 -5.64
C SER A 48 -36.54 -8.91 -5.33
N LYS A 49 -35.51 -9.73 -5.48
CA LYS A 49 -35.54 -11.15 -5.08
C LYS A 49 -35.16 -11.35 -3.62
N ARG A 50 -34.88 -10.25 -2.91
CA ARG A 50 -34.52 -10.30 -1.49
C ARG A 50 -35.74 -10.75 -0.67
N PRO A 51 -35.60 -11.70 0.26
CA PRO A 51 -36.62 -12.05 1.20
C PRO A 51 -37.14 -10.82 1.95
N HIS A 52 -38.43 -10.73 2.19
CA HIS A 52 -39.05 -9.66 2.97
C HIS A 52 -38.60 -9.72 4.44
N HIS A 53 -38.46 -10.94 4.96
CA HIS A 53 -37.96 -11.21 6.32
C HIS A 53 -36.79 -12.16 6.25
N HIS A 54 -35.75 -11.87 7.02
CA HIS A 54 -34.60 -12.75 7.16
C HIS A 54 -34.59 -13.37 8.57
N PRO A 55 -34.44 -14.72 8.71
CA PRO A 55 -34.52 -15.39 10.02
C PRO A 55 -33.57 -14.81 11.09
N ASN A 56 -32.43 -14.27 10.65
CA ASN A 56 -31.43 -13.66 11.52
C ASN A 56 -31.54 -12.13 11.59
N GLU A 57 -32.67 -11.55 11.20
CA GLU A 57 -32.89 -10.10 11.32
C GLU A 57 -33.06 -9.72 12.79
N HIS A 58 -32.59 -8.53 13.17
CA HIS A 58 -32.79 -8.02 14.53
C HIS A 58 -34.27 -7.71 14.74
N THR A 59 -34.76 -8.05 15.91
CA THR A 59 -36.12 -7.69 16.33
C THR A 59 -36.22 -6.20 16.63
N GLU A 60 -37.40 -5.65 16.63
CA GLU A 60 -37.62 -4.25 16.99
C GLU A 60 -37.22 -3.96 18.42
N GLU A 61 -37.39 -4.92 19.34
CA GLU A 61 -36.90 -4.81 20.73
C GLU A 61 -35.39 -4.71 20.82
N GLU A 62 -34.68 -5.56 20.06
CA GLU A 62 -33.21 -5.50 20.00
C GLU A 62 -32.74 -4.16 19.43
N ILE A 63 -33.39 -3.64 18.38
CA ILE A 63 -33.06 -2.35 17.78
C ILE A 63 -33.31 -1.21 18.78
N LYS A 64 -34.43 -1.25 19.50
CA LYS A 64 -34.75 -0.29 20.55
C LYS A 64 -33.69 -0.29 21.67
N LEU A 65 -33.31 -1.48 22.12
CA LEU A 65 -32.25 -1.65 23.12
C LEU A 65 -30.91 -1.06 22.66
N ILE A 66 -30.53 -1.31 21.41
CA ILE A 66 -29.30 -0.76 20.81
C ILE A 66 -29.35 0.77 20.80
N ARG A 67 -30.42 1.36 20.29
CA ARG A 67 -30.60 2.84 20.23
C ARG A 67 -30.59 3.49 21.60
N ASP A 68 -31.29 2.93 22.55
CA ASP A 68 -31.32 3.44 23.93
C ASP A 68 -29.93 3.40 24.58
N MET A 69 -29.17 2.36 24.31
CA MET A 69 -27.79 2.25 24.84
C MET A 69 -26.85 3.27 24.19
N GLN A 70 -26.95 3.46 22.87
CA GLN A 70 -26.15 4.48 22.15
C GLN A 70 -26.50 5.89 22.63
N ARG A 71 -27.79 6.22 22.78
CA ARG A 71 -28.23 7.54 23.25
C ARG A 71 -27.66 7.87 24.62
N ARG A 72 -27.56 6.87 25.52
CA ARG A 72 -26.96 7.03 26.86
C ARG A 72 -25.43 7.10 26.82
N ASN A 73 -24.79 6.62 25.75
CA ASN A 73 -23.33 6.54 25.61
C ASN A 73 -22.89 6.94 24.19
N PRO A 74 -23.02 8.21 23.79
CA PRO A 74 -22.84 8.67 22.39
C PRO A 74 -21.40 8.50 21.87
N GLN A 75 -20.39 8.45 22.74
CA GLN A 75 -18.97 8.33 22.40
C GLN A 75 -18.42 6.89 22.56
N ILE A 76 -19.29 5.92 22.80
CA ILE A 76 -18.85 4.55 23.12
C ILE A 76 -18.33 3.81 21.85
N GLY A 77 -17.24 3.06 22.03
CA GLY A 77 -16.73 2.15 21.00
C GLY A 77 -17.66 0.95 20.76
N LEU A 78 -17.57 0.34 19.56
CA LEU A 78 -18.43 -0.80 19.18
C LEU A 78 -18.36 -1.96 20.18
N ILE A 79 -17.16 -2.32 20.62
CA ILE A 79 -16.95 -3.46 21.54
C ILE A 79 -17.52 -3.16 22.93
N ASP A 80 -17.27 -1.95 23.43
CA ASP A 80 -17.80 -1.54 24.73
C ASP A 80 -19.31 -1.46 24.72
N LEU A 81 -19.91 -0.96 23.61
CA LEU A 81 -21.35 -0.97 23.38
C LEU A 81 -21.88 -2.40 23.41
N TRP A 82 -21.21 -3.31 22.69
CA TRP A 82 -21.60 -4.72 22.66
C TRP A 82 -21.53 -5.36 24.06
N CYS A 83 -20.47 -5.11 24.84
CA CYS A 83 -20.35 -5.60 26.23
C CYS A 83 -21.52 -5.12 27.10
N LYS A 84 -21.87 -3.82 27.01
CA LYS A 84 -22.99 -3.26 27.76
C LYS A 84 -24.34 -3.86 27.32
N LEU A 85 -24.52 -4.14 26.04
CA LEU A 85 -25.71 -4.80 25.49
C LEU A 85 -25.80 -6.26 25.96
N ARG A 86 -24.68 -6.99 25.98
CA ARG A 86 -24.60 -8.38 26.53
C ARG A 86 -25.09 -8.45 27.95
N ASN A 87 -24.71 -7.51 28.79
CA ASN A 87 -25.17 -7.44 30.19
C ASN A 87 -26.68 -7.17 30.33
N ARG A 88 -27.37 -6.84 29.20
CA ARG A 88 -28.82 -6.61 29.15
C ARG A 88 -29.55 -7.65 28.30
N GLY A 89 -28.92 -8.82 28.06
CA GLY A 89 -29.55 -9.92 27.36
C GLY A 89 -29.39 -9.93 25.84
N TYR A 90 -28.58 -9.03 25.25
CA TYR A 90 -28.29 -9.08 23.81
C TYR A 90 -27.38 -10.28 23.51
N THR A 91 -27.84 -11.21 22.67
CA THR A 91 -27.18 -12.51 22.44
C THR A 91 -26.32 -12.54 21.18
N ARG A 92 -26.49 -11.60 20.25
CA ARG A 92 -25.83 -11.61 18.94
C ARG A 92 -24.38 -11.20 19.01
N ARG A 93 -23.60 -11.54 17.97
CA ARG A 93 -22.17 -11.24 17.86
C ARG A 93 -21.91 -9.76 17.56
N PRO A 94 -20.70 -9.23 17.86
CA PRO A 94 -20.31 -7.85 17.57
C PRO A 94 -20.45 -7.48 16.08
N GLU A 95 -20.15 -8.42 15.17
CA GLU A 95 -20.26 -8.19 13.73
C GLU A 95 -21.73 -7.96 13.30
N SER A 96 -22.66 -8.64 13.97
CA SER A 96 -24.09 -8.44 13.73
C SER A 96 -24.54 -7.06 14.18
N LEU A 97 -24.07 -6.63 15.36
CA LEU A 97 -24.29 -5.28 15.88
C LEU A 97 -23.72 -4.23 14.89
N TYR A 98 -22.48 -4.40 14.43
CA TYR A 98 -21.89 -3.49 13.44
C TYR A 98 -22.74 -3.35 12.17
N ARG A 99 -23.24 -4.46 11.63
CA ARG A 99 -24.08 -4.45 10.42
C ARG A 99 -25.39 -3.70 10.63
N VAL A 100 -26.01 -3.87 11.80
CA VAL A 100 -27.24 -3.13 12.14
C VAL A 100 -26.98 -1.66 12.28
N LEU A 101 -25.95 -1.26 13.04
CA LEU A 101 -25.57 0.15 13.20
C LEU A 101 -25.25 0.81 11.85
N LYS A 102 -24.57 0.07 10.96
CA LYS A 102 -24.28 0.55 9.60
C LYS A 102 -25.54 0.73 8.78
N ARG A 103 -26.50 -0.20 8.88
CA ARG A 103 -27.80 -0.13 8.17
C ARG A 103 -28.65 1.04 8.66
N LEU A 104 -28.63 1.31 9.95
CA LEU A 104 -29.36 2.41 10.58
C LEU A 104 -28.66 3.77 10.43
N HIS A 105 -27.49 3.83 9.79
CA HIS A 105 -26.65 5.04 9.69
C HIS A 105 -26.27 5.66 11.06
N GLU A 106 -26.19 4.83 12.09
CA GLU A 106 -25.88 5.26 13.46
C GLU A 106 -24.38 5.12 13.82
N LEU A 107 -23.56 4.68 12.86
CA LEU A 107 -22.10 4.72 13.02
C LEU A 107 -21.59 6.12 12.72
N PRO A 108 -20.62 6.63 13.50
CA PRO A 108 -19.99 7.91 13.19
C PRO A 108 -19.37 7.87 11.79
N GLU A 109 -19.67 8.86 10.97
CA GLU A 109 -19.07 8.99 9.65
C GLU A 109 -17.56 9.18 9.80
N LYS A 110 -16.79 8.27 9.24
CA LYS A 110 -15.34 8.45 9.16
C LYS A 110 -15.06 9.63 8.23
N PRO A 111 -14.27 10.62 8.67
CA PRO A 111 -13.90 11.70 7.78
C PRO A 111 -13.28 11.15 6.50
N LYS A 112 -13.83 11.53 5.36
CA LYS A 112 -13.32 11.11 4.04
C LYS A 112 -11.87 11.58 3.94
N LYS A 113 -10.92 10.65 3.90
CA LYS A 113 -9.53 11.00 3.67
C LYS A 113 -9.44 11.71 2.32
N LYS A 114 -8.86 12.90 2.31
CA LYS A 114 -8.58 13.61 1.05
C LYS A 114 -7.78 12.68 0.15
N PRO A 115 -8.16 12.51 -1.14
CA PRO A 115 -7.41 11.65 -2.04
C PRO A 115 -5.97 12.15 -2.11
N TYR A 116 -5.03 11.25 -1.85
CA TYR A 116 -3.61 11.55 -1.96
C TYR A 116 -3.28 11.84 -3.43
N LYS A 117 -2.90 13.09 -3.72
CA LYS A 117 -2.34 13.48 -5.03
C LYS A 117 -0.82 13.35 -4.93
N PRO A 118 -0.19 12.35 -5.57
CA PRO A 118 1.25 12.23 -5.56
C PRO A 118 1.85 13.45 -6.27
N LYS A 119 2.84 14.08 -5.64
CA LYS A 119 3.65 15.07 -6.35
C LYS A 119 4.40 14.37 -7.51
N PRO A 120 4.53 15.01 -8.67
CA PRO A 120 5.32 14.47 -9.77
C PRO A 120 6.74 14.15 -9.29
N TYR A 121 7.27 13.02 -9.76
CA TYR A 121 8.64 12.65 -9.44
C TYR A 121 9.60 13.55 -10.22
N GLU A 122 10.54 14.15 -9.50
CA GLU A 122 11.60 14.97 -10.08
C GLU A 122 12.58 14.06 -10.83
N LYS A 123 12.61 14.15 -12.16
CA LYS A 123 13.57 13.39 -12.99
C LYS A 123 14.92 14.10 -13.00
N MET A 124 15.99 13.34 -12.85
CA MET A 124 17.35 13.85 -13.01
C MET A 124 17.66 14.05 -14.49
N LEU A 125 18.44 15.07 -14.82
CA LEU A 125 18.70 15.51 -16.19
C LEU A 125 20.07 15.06 -16.68
N TYR A 126 21.02 14.81 -15.78
CA TYR A 126 22.39 14.42 -16.09
C TYR A 126 22.99 13.55 -14.99
N PRO A 127 24.09 12.80 -15.29
CA PRO A 127 24.77 11.98 -14.31
C PRO A 127 25.40 12.81 -13.18
N GLY A 128 25.35 12.27 -11.94
CA GLY A 128 25.91 12.92 -10.76
C GLY A 128 24.99 13.94 -10.09
N GLN A 129 23.90 14.38 -10.74
CA GLN A 129 22.97 15.34 -10.17
C GLN A 129 22.38 14.86 -8.83
N ARG A 130 22.09 13.56 -8.71
CA ARG A 130 21.63 12.95 -7.45
C ARG A 130 22.00 11.47 -7.38
N ILE A 131 22.74 11.12 -6.34
CA ILE A 131 23.13 9.75 -6.00
C ILE A 131 22.26 9.27 -4.84
N GLN A 132 21.57 8.13 -4.99
CA GLN A 132 20.88 7.48 -3.88
C GLN A 132 21.86 6.56 -3.15
N ILE A 133 21.93 6.71 -1.82
CA ILE A 133 22.74 5.84 -0.96
C ILE A 133 21.83 5.11 0.01
N ASP A 134 22.08 3.81 0.16
CA ASP A 134 21.32 2.93 1.05
C ASP A 134 22.20 1.80 1.57
N VAL A 135 21.82 1.22 2.71
CA VAL A 135 22.55 0.13 3.36
C VAL A 135 21.64 -1.09 3.44
N LYS A 136 22.16 -2.22 3.02
CA LYS A 136 21.50 -3.51 3.12
C LYS A 136 22.28 -4.47 3.98
N VAL A 137 21.63 -5.16 4.90
CA VAL A 137 22.22 -6.30 5.60
C VAL A 137 22.38 -7.46 4.62
N VAL A 138 23.57 -8.04 4.53
CA VAL A 138 23.82 -9.25 3.75
C VAL A 138 23.03 -10.41 4.37
N PRO A 139 22.32 -11.22 3.56
CA PRO A 139 21.50 -12.31 4.07
C PRO A 139 22.33 -13.31 4.89
N ARG A 140 21.78 -13.75 6.02
CA ARG A 140 22.47 -14.73 6.90
C ARG A 140 22.81 -16.04 6.18
N SER A 141 22.00 -16.45 5.21
CA SER A 141 22.27 -17.62 4.38
C SER A 141 23.58 -17.54 3.59
N CYS A 142 24.09 -16.32 3.38
CA CYS A 142 25.34 -16.07 2.69
C CYS A 142 26.57 -16.06 3.62
N CYS A 143 26.37 -16.00 4.95
CA CYS A 143 27.42 -15.91 5.96
C CYS A 143 27.38 -17.11 6.91
N PRO A 144 27.93 -18.28 6.50
CA PRO A 144 27.92 -19.51 7.31
C PRO A 144 28.69 -19.39 8.64
N ASN A 145 29.65 -18.47 8.71
CA ASN A 145 30.42 -18.15 9.91
C ASN A 145 29.60 -17.43 11.02
N GLY A 146 28.32 -17.07 10.73
CA GLY A 146 27.45 -16.37 11.65
C GLY A 146 27.72 -14.86 11.77
N GLU A 147 28.72 -14.34 11.06
CA GLU A 147 29.02 -12.92 11.04
C GLU A 147 27.97 -12.12 10.28
N ARG A 148 27.90 -10.82 10.56
CA ARG A 148 26.94 -9.92 9.91
C ARG A 148 27.71 -8.89 9.09
N TYR A 149 27.45 -8.85 7.78
CA TYR A 149 28.04 -7.88 6.86
C TYR A 149 26.97 -6.96 6.31
N TYR A 150 27.41 -5.77 5.88
CA TYR A 150 26.57 -4.71 5.37
C TYR A 150 27.06 -4.29 3.98
N GLN A 151 26.14 -4.30 3.03
CA GLN A 151 26.36 -3.76 1.69
C GLN A 151 25.88 -2.33 1.65
N TYR A 152 26.80 -1.40 1.43
CA TYR A 152 26.52 -0.02 1.09
C TYR A 152 26.41 0.10 -0.43
N THR A 153 25.41 0.80 -0.90
CA THR A 153 25.16 0.98 -2.34
C THR A 153 24.96 2.45 -2.62
N ALA A 154 25.74 3.01 -3.53
CA ALA A 154 25.54 4.33 -4.11
C ALA A 154 25.12 4.17 -5.57
N LEU A 155 23.95 4.70 -5.96
CA LEU A 155 23.38 4.55 -7.29
C LEU A 155 23.04 5.91 -7.87
N ASP A 156 23.63 6.24 -9.03
CA ASP A 156 23.24 7.44 -9.75
C ASP A 156 21.83 7.32 -10.33
N GLU A 157 21.00 8.30 -10.03
CA GLU A 157 19.60 8.27 -10.45
C GLU A 157 19.39 8.40 -11.95
N TYR A 158 20.31 9.04 -12.66
CA TYR A 158 20.21 9.24 -14.11
C TYR A 158 20.76 8.05 -14.90
N SER A 159 22.06 7.77 -14.74
CA SER A 159 22.77 6.73 -15.52
C SER A 159 22.52 5.31 -15.04
N ARG A 160 22.13 5.13 -13.77
CA ARG A 160 22.06 3.84 -13.06
C ARG A 160 23.41 3.21 -12.74
N LEU A 161 24.51 3.91 -13.02
CA LEU A 161 25.83 3.48 -12.56
C LEU A 161 25.79 3.37 -11.03
N ARG A 162 26.40 2.33 -10.49
CA ARG A 162 26.41 2.07 -9.06
C ARG A 162 27.81 1.77 -8.55
N TYR A 163 28.05 2.13 -7.31
CA TYR A 163 29.22 1.74 -6.55
C TYR A 163 28.78 0.95 -5.32
N LEU A 164 29.45 -0.18 -5.05
CA LEU A 164 29.16 -1.06 -3.94
C LEU A 164 30.35 -1.11 -2.98
N GLY A 165 30.07 -1.17 -1.68
CA GLY A 165 31.06 -1.38 -0.64
C GLY A 165 30.54 -2.35 0.41
N ALA A 166 31.40 -3.27 0.87
CA ALA A 166 31.11 -4.15 1.99
C ALA A 166 31.75 -3.61 3.27
N TYR A 167 31.01 -3.71 4.39
CA TYR A 167 31.46 -3.27 5.70
C TYR A 167 31.02 -4.27 6.78
N GLN A 168 31.77 -4.35 7.86
CA GLN A 168 31.46 -5.20 9.01
C GLN A 168 30.46 -4.53 9.96
N GLU A 169 30.27 -3.23 9.87
CA GLU A 169 29.37 -2.48 10.72
C GLU A 169 28.49 -1.48 9.94
N GLN A 170 27.33 -1.19 10.48
CA GLN A 170 26.47 -0.12 10.04
C GLN A 170 26.65 1.06 10.99
N SER A 171 27.53 1.97 10.64
CA SER A 171 27.90 3.10 11.47
C SER A 171 28.08 4.37 10.64
N THR A 172 28.08 5.53 11.31
CA THR A 172 28.36 6.81 10.63
C THR A 172 29.79 6.88 10.11
N TYR A 173 30.71 6.12 10.71
CA TYR A 173 32.13 6.02 10.23
C TYR A 173 32.17 5.25 8.89
N SER A 174 31.54 4.08 8.84
CA SER A 174 31.45 3.29 7.61
C SER A 174 30.72 4.06 6.49
N SER A 175 29.67 4.80 6.82
CA SER A 175 28.93 5.63 5.87
C SER A 175 29.76 6.77 5.31
N ALA A 176 30.57 7.46 6.16
CA ALA A 176 31.42 8.54 5.76
C ALA A 176 32.62 8.06 4.89
N ASP A 177 33.22 6.93 5.25
CA ASP A 177 34.27 6.28 4.43
C ASP A 177 33.69 5.84 3.07
N PHE A 178 32.52 5.20 3.08
CA PHE A 178 31.84 4.80 1.86
C PHE A 178 31.52 5.99 0.95
N LEU A 179 31.03 7.11 1.51
CA LEU A 179 30.74 8.32 0.75
C LEU A 179 32.01 8.84 0.02
N LYS A 180 33.12 8.91 0.70
CA LYS A 180 34.38 9.35 0.09
C LYS A 180 34.80 8.47 -1.08
N LYS A 181 34.72 7.15 -0.89
CA LYS A 181 35.06 6.16 -1.93
C LYS A 181 34.07 6.23 -3.12
N ALA A 182 32.78 6.33 -2.84
CA ALA A 182 31.77 6.46 -3.87
C ALA A 182 31.96 7.74 -4.70
N VAL A 183 32.20 8.88 -4.06
CA VAL A 183 32.46 10.15 -4.77
C VAL A 183 33.70 10.05 -5.64
N ALA A 184 34.80 9.45 -5.13
CA ALA A 184 36.00 9.21 -5.92
C ALA A 184 35.71 8.31 -7.13
N TYR A 185 34.94 7.24 -6.94
CA TYR A 185 34.51 6.35 -8.01
C TYR A 185 33.75 7.10 -9.11
N PHE A 186 32.72 7.88 -8.75
CA PHE A 186 31.94 8.64 -9.73
C PHE A 186 32.75 9.70 -10.44
N ARG A 187 33.68 10.37 -9.73
CA ARG A 187 34.60 11.33 -10.33
C ARG A 187 35.53 10.69 -11.37
N ASN A 188 36.04 9.48 -11.09
CA ASN A 188 36.85 8.71 -12.04
C ASN A 188 36.07 8.32 -13.31
N HIS A 189 34.74 8.25 -13.24
CA HIS A 189 33.84 8.04 -14.39
C HIS A 189 33.37 9.34 -15.03
N GLY A 190 33.95 10.50 -14.68
CA GLY A 190 33.61 11.80 -15.25
C GLY A 190 32.36 12.45 -14.66
N PHE A 191 31.84 11.98 -13.52
CA PHE A 191 30.67 12.55 -12.89
C PHE A 191 31.03 13.55 -11.80
N THR A 192 30.39 14.72 -11.79
CA THR A 192 30.42 15.63 -10.65
C THR A 192 29.21 15.32 -9.77
N VAL A 193 29.47 14.86 -8.54
CA VAL A 193 28.41 14.54 -7.58
C VAL A 193 27.93 15.82 -6.90
N GLU A 194 26.69 16.21 -7.14
CA GLU A 194 26.10 17.44 -6.57
C GLU A 194 25.27 17.15 -5.32
N CYS A 195 24.52 16.06 -5.31
CA CYS A 195 23.61 15.73 -4.22
C CYS A 195 23.65 14.24 -3.90
N VAL A 196 23.67 13.90 -2.62
CA VAL A 196 23.45 12.55 -2.12
C VAL A 196 22.11 12.50 -1.40
N GLN A 197 21.31 11.47 -1.67
CA GLN A 197 20.04 11.22 -1.03
C GLN A 197 20.09 9.92 -0.23
N THR A 198 19.74 10.00 1.05
CA THR A 198 19.69 8.84 1.96
C THR A 198 18.33 8.75 2.63
N ASP A 199 18.06 7.64 3.27
CA ASP A 199 17.01 7.55 4.26
C ASP A 199 17.40 8.27 5.55
N ASN A 200 16.58 8.12 6.60
CA ASN A 200 16.84 8.75 7.90
C ASN A 200 17.51 7.78 8.88
N GLY A 201 18.31 6.82 8.38
CA GLY A 201 19.06 5.89 9.20
C GLY A 201 20.09 6.61 10.10
N PHE A 202 20.36 6.03 11.27
CA PHE A 202 21.30 6.60 12.25
C PHE A 202 22.73 6.69 11.72
N GLU A 203 23.08 5.88 10.73
CA GLU A 203 24.36 5.91 10.03
C GLU A 203 24.57 7.16 9.18
N PHE A 204 23.48 7.81 8.76
CA PHE A 204 23.50 8.98 7.89
C PHE A 204 23.19 10.27 8.64
N THR A 205 22.28 10.25 9.62
CA THR A 205 21.82 11.46 10.29
C THR A 205 21.41 11.21 11.74
N ASN A 206 21.62 12.23 12.58
CA ASN A 206 21.17 12.22 13.97
C ASN A 206 19.73 12.77 14.15
N ARG A 207 19.02 13.07 13.07
CA ARG A 207 17.72 13.78 13.09
C ARG A 207 16.67 13.17 14.04
N PHE A 208 16.67 11.85 14.18
CA PHE A 208 15.73 11.13 15.05
C PHE A 208 16.37 10.56 16.31
N SER A 209 17.61 10.91 16.60
CA SER A 209 18.27 10.51 17.83
C SER A 209 17.66 11.29 19.01
N PRO A 210 17.28 10.60 20.11
CA PRO A 210 16.78 11.28 21.31
C PRO A 210 17.79 12.22 21.97
N THR A 211 19.08 11.86 21.91
CA THR A 211 20.16 12.56 22.61
C THR A 211 21.02 13.43 21.70
N SER A 212 21.15 13.08 20.41
CA SER A 212 22.11 13.67 19.49
C SER A 212 21.48 14.37 18.29
N ARG A 213 20.15 14.58 18.26
CA ARG A 213 19.45 15.11 17.08
C ARG A 213 19.90 16.51 16.63
N ASN A 214 20.49 17.29 17.52
CA ASN A 214 21.02 18.61 17.22
C ASN A 214 22.50 18.61 16.82
N LEU A 215 23.15 17.43 16.83
CA LEU A 215 24.53 17.26 16.42
C LEU A 215 24.60 16.81 14.97
N ILE A 216 25.48 17.41 14.21
CA ILE A 216 25.77 17.01 12.83
C ILE A 216 26.45 15.64 12.86
N SER A 217 25.96 14.67 12.08
CA SER A 217 26.60 13.36 11.95
C SER A 217 27.92 13.47 11.19
N LEU A 218 28.80 12.47 11.37
CA LEU A 218 30.05 12.42 10.60
C LEU A 218 29.78 12.32 9.09
N PHE A 219 28.74 11.62 8.70
CA PHE A 219 28.32 11.55 7.29
C PHE A 219 27.92 12.92 6.74
N GLU A 220 27.07 13.67 7.47
CA GLU A 220 26.64 15.02 7.09
C GLU A 220 27.83 15.99 6.99
N LYS A 221 28.78 15.90 7.97
CA LYS A 221 30.01 16.68 7.93
C LYS A 221 30.86 16.33 6.71
N THR A 222 31.04 15.03 6.43
CA THR A 222 31.80 14.57 5.26
C THR A 222 31.16 15.03 3.95
N ALA A 223 29.83 15.02 3.84
CA ALA A 223 29.12 15.53 2.66
C ALA A 223 29.38 17.03 2.47
N ALA A 224 29.35 17.82 3.57
CA ALA A 224 29.64 19.24 3.54
C ALA A 224 31.08 19.53 3.15
N ASP A 225 32.05 18.79 3.70
CA ASP A 225 33.48 18.91 3.38
C ASP A 225 33.79 18.62 1.89
N LEU A 226 32.97 17.77 1.27
CA LEU A 226 33.05 17.43 -0.16
C LEU A 226 32.22 18.40 -1.05
N ASN A 227 31.60 19.41 -0.47
CA ASN A 227 30.65 20.33 -1.15
C ASN A 227 29.48 19.61 -1.82
N ILE A 228 28.96 18.57 -1.19
CA ILE A 228 27.83 17.77 -1.69
C ILE A 228 26.59 18.06 -0.85
N CYS A 229 25.47 18.35 -1.51
CA CYS A 229 24.19 18.52 -0.84
C CYS A 229 23.71 17.17 -0.27
N HIS A 230 23.41 17.10 1.03
CA HIS A 230 22.78 15.93 1.63
C HIS A 230 21.27 16.12 1.74
N LYS A 231 20.51 15.26 1.06
CA LYS A 231 19.05 15.28 1.03
C LYS A 231 18.48 14.05 1.74
N LEU A 232 17.75 14.28 2.81
CA LEU A 232 17.03 13.21 3.49
C LEU A 232 15.67 12.97 2.84
N ILE A 233 15.28 11.70 2.68
CA ILE A 233 13.92 11.37 2.27
C ILE A 233 12.93 11.77 3.36
N ARG A 234 11.67 12.03 2.96
CA ARG A 234 10.62 12.27 3.95
C ARG A 234 10.34 10.99 4.73
N PRO A 235 10.12 11.09 6.06
CA PRO A 235 9.72 9.93 6.85
C PRO A 235 8.51 9.22 6.23
N TYR A 236 8.49 7.91 6.31
CA TYR A 236 7.43 7.04 5.77
C TYR A 236 7.17 7.19 4.26
N THR A 237 8.20 7.61 3.49
CA THR A 237 8.09 7.77 2.03
C THR A 237 9.15 6.94 1.29
N PRO A 238 9.08 5.60 1.31
CA PRO A 238 10.10 4.72 0.73
C PRO A 238 10.27 4.90 -0.79
N ARG A 239 9.27 5.44 -1.47
CA ARG A 239 9.34 5.69 -2.93
C ARG A 239 10.55 6.52 -3.36
N HIS A 240 11.08 7.36 -2.46
CA HIS A 240 12.21 8.24 -2.79
C HIS A 240 13.53 7.48 -2.95
N ASN A 241 13.69 6.32 -2.30
CA ASN A 241 14.84 5.42 -2.46
C ASN A 241 14.56 4.20 -3.35
N GLY A 242 13.43 4.19 -4.06
CA GLY A 242 12.96 3.04 -4.83
C GLY A 242 13.93 2.53 -5.91
N LYS A 243 14.86 3.35 -6.37
CA LYS A 243 15.85 2.95 -7.38
C LYS A 243 16.96 2.09 -6.77
N VAL A 244 17.50 2.50 -5.63
CA VAL A 244 18.51 1.71 -4.91
C VAL A 244 17.89 0.45 -4.29
N GLU A 245 16.66 0.53 -3.76
CA GLU A 245 15.92 -0.64 -3.27
C GLU A 245 15.69 -1.69 -4.37
N ARG A 246 15.40 -1.24 -5.60
CA ARG A 246 15.30 -2.13 -6.76
C ARG A 246 16.65 -2.80 -7.07
N SER A 247 17.74 -2.05 -7.00
CA SER A 247 19.10 -2.61 -7.15
C SER A 247 19.35 -3.69 -6.12
N HIS A 248 19.05 -3.46 -4.85
CA HIS A 248 19.17 -4.45 -3.78
C HIS A 248 18.35 -5.72 -4.03
N ARG A 249 17.16 -5.59 -4.65
CA ARG A 249 16.33 -6.75 -5.02
C ARG A 249 16.97 -7.58 -6.14
N GLU A 250 17.60 -6.93 -7.10
CA GLU A 250 18.33 -7.64 -8.15
C GLU A 250 19.59 -8.34 -7.59
N ASP A 251 20.32 -7.69 -6.68
CA ASP A 251 21.45 -8.30 -5.98
C ASP A 251 21.01 -9.54 -5.18
N GLN A 252 19.85 -9.46 -4.53
CA GLN A 252 19.29 -10.60 -3.80
C GLN A 252 19.04 -11.82 -4.72
N LYS A 253 18.53 -11.55 -5.93
CA LYS A 253 18.18 -12.63 -6.88
C LYS A 253 19.38 -13.18 -7.61
N ARG A 254 20.31 -12.31 -8.05
CA ARG A 254 21.38 -12.68 -8.98
C ARG A 254 22.68 -13.04 -8.27
N PHE A 255 22.94 -12.43 -7.13
CA PHE A 255 24.18 -12.57 -6.41
C PHE A 255 24.00 -13.35 -5.10
N TYR A 256 23.24 -12.85 -4.15
CA TYR A 256 23.10 -13.44 -2.83
C TYR A 256 22.36 -14.80 -2.82
N SER A 257 21.59 -15.13 -3.85
CA SER A 257 20.97 -16.45 -3.96
C SER A 257 21.97 -17.60 -4.20
N THR A 258 23.14 -17.30 -4.75
CA THR A 258 24.12 -18.29 -5.20
C THR A 258 25.46 -18.21 -4.48
N HIS A 259 25.77 -17.07 -3.83
CA HIS A 259 27.06 -16.83 -3.19
C HIS A 259 27.02 -17.02 -1.68
N ARG A 260 28.15 -17.50 -1.15
CA ARG A 260 28.41 -17.63 0.29
C ARG A 260 29.79 -17.06 0.60
N PHE A 261 29.93 -16.42 1.78
CA PHE A 261 31.15 -15.75 2.21
C PHE A 261 31.61 -16.36 3.52
N TYR A 262 32.80 -16.91 3.54
CA TYR A 262 33.41 -17.51 4.71
C TYR A 262 34.30 -16.52 5.47
N SER A 263 34.61 -15.36 4.85
CA SER A 263 35.34 -14.27 5.47
C SER A 263 34.93 -12.91 4.91
N PHE A 264 35.21 -11.84 5.66
CA PHE A 264 34.94 -10.48 5.20
C PHE A 264 35.75 -10.11 3.96
N ALA A 265 37.01 -10.59 3.87
CA ALA A 265 37.89 -10.34 2.71
C ALA A 265 37.25 -10.96 1.42
N GLU A 266 36.67 -12.13 1.52
CA GLU A 266 35.96 -12.76 0.42
C GLU A 266 34.72 -11.97 0.01
N ALA A 267 33.91 -11.52 0.97
CA ALA A 267 32.75 -10.67 0.71
C ALA A 267 33.14 -9.33 0.05
N LEU A 268 34.26 -8.74 0.44
CA LEU A 268 34.77 -7.51 -0.13
C LEU A 268 35.21 -7.71 -1.59
N SER A 269 36.01 -8.75 -1.85
CA SER A 269 36.50 -9.05 -3.21
C SER A 269 35.39 -9.36 -4.19
N GLN A 270 34.37 -10.14 -3.77
CA GLN A 270 33.26 -10.52 -4.63
C GLN A 270 32.28 -9.36 -4.87
N ASN A 271 32.06 -8.45 -3.90
CA ASN A 271 31.26 -7.25 -4.11
C ASN A 271 31.89 -6.27 -5.12
N SER A 272 33.21 -6.18 -5.16
CA SER A 272 33.92 -5.32 -6.13
C SER A 272 33.72 -5.77 -7.59
N LEU A 273 33.41 -7.05 -7.82
CA LEU A 273 33.17 -7.61 -9.15
C LEU A 273 31.75 -7.33 -9.68
N THR A 274 30.85 -6.86 -8.83
CA THR A 274 29.44 -6.61 -9.18
C THR A 274 29.09 -5.11 -9.32
N SER A 275 30.09 -4.24 -9.18
CA SER A 275 29.97 -2.77 -9.29
C SER A 275 29.84 -2.30 -10.74
#